data_3881ab95d5a7a8a5c8c27b8fbf5f329a
#
_entry.id   3881ab95d5a7a8a5c8c27b8fbf5f329a
#
_cell.length_a   1.000
_cell.length_b   1.000
_cell.length_c   1.000
_cell.angle_alpha   90.00
_cell.angle_beta   90.00
_cell.angle_gamma   90.00
#
_symmetry.space_group_name_H-M   'P 1'
#
loop_
_entity.id
_entity.type
_entity.pdbx_description
1 polymer ?
#
loop_
_entity_poly.entity_id
_entity_poly.type
_entity_poly.pdbx_seq_one_letter_code
_entity_poly.pdbx_strand_id
1 'polypeptide(L)'
;MTGVLLVGNFLSHAGGSRGVCEDLAVRLAEAGWQVSTASTRSARIPRLADMLATAWRRRHAYEVAHVDVFSGPAFIWAEAVAWLLRRLNKPYILTLRGGSLPSYARRYPRRVSALLRSAAVVTTPSGYLLEHMQPYCPALRLLPNPIDLPLYPFRRREAPRPLLVWLRAFHTIYNPSLAVEVVAARR
;
A
#
# COMPACT_ATOMS: atom_id res chain seq x y z
N MET A 1 2.10 -3.22 26.00
CA MET A 1 1.37 -3.04 24.70
C MET A 1 2.39 -3.08 23.60
N THR A 2 2.18 -3.91 22.58
CA THR A 2 3.12 -4.01 21.45
C THR A 2 2.93 -2.79 20.54
N GLY A 3 4.00 -2.06 20.27
CA GLY A 3 3.99 -0.90 19.40
C GLY A 3 4.27 -1.25 17.94
N VAL A 4 3.59 -0.60 17.00
CA VAL A 4 3.80 -0.74 15.56
C VAL A 4 3.98 0.61 14.88
N LEU A 5 4.94 0.69 13.95
CA LEU A 5 5.11 1.84 13.07
C LEU A 5 4.56 1.49 11.67
N LEU A 6 3.60 2.27 11.20
CA LEU A 6 3.07 2.16 9.83
C LEU A 6 3.63 3.29 8.97
N VAL A 7 4.34 2.92 7.90
CA VAL A 7 4.91 3.85 6.93
C VAL A 7 4.21 3.68 5.59
N GLY A 8 3.44 4.69 5.20
CA GLY A 8 2.62 4.66 3.99
C GLY A 8 2.07 6.03 3.62
N ASN A 9 1.00 6.04 2.83
CA ASN A 9 0.33 7.26 2.38
C ASN A 9 -0.88 7.57 3.28
N PHE A 10 -0.69 8.44 4.27
CA PHE A 10 -1.74 8.95 5.17
C PHE A 10 -2.24 10.31 4.66
N LEU A 11 -2.97 10.31 3.53
CA LEU A 11 -3.32 11.52 2.78
C LEU A 11 -4.81 11.84 2.74
N SER A 12 -5.67 11.09 3.42
CA SER A 12 -7.12 11.32 3.40
C SER A 12 -7.50 12.73 3.89
N HIS A 13 -6.77 13.27 4.87
CA HIS A 13 -6.97 14.64 5.38
C HIS A 13 -6.61 15.74 4.38
N ALA A 14 -5.84 15.43 3.33
CA ALA A 14 -5.44 16.36 2.28
C ALA A 14 -6.32 16.25 1.01
N GLY A 15 -7.54 15.74 1.13
CA GLY A 15 -8.47 15.57 0.01
C GLY A 15 -8.25 14.31 -0.82
N GLY A 16 -7.36 13.40 -0.39
CA GLY A 16 -7.18 12.08 -0.99
C GLY A 16 -8.24 11.08 -0.51
N SER A 17 -8.42 10.00 -1.27
CA SER A 17 -9.21 8.85 -0.78
C SER A 17 -8.48 8.15 0.36
N ARG A 18 -9.23 7.63 1.32
CA ARG A 18 -8.70 6.84 2.44
C ARG A 18 -7.92 5.63 1.92
N GLY A 19 -6.69 5.50 2.39
CA GLY A 19 -5.77 4.45 1.98
C GLY A 19 -5.87 3.21 2.86
N VAL A 20 -5.46 2.06 2.33
CA VAL A 20 -5.46 0.78 3.08
C VAL A 20 -4.58 0.85 4.34
N CYS A 21 -3.47 1.62 4.31
CA CYS A 21 -2.63 1.83 5.49
C CYS A 21 -3.34 2.62 6.60
N GLU A 22 -4.27 3.53 6.24
CA GLU A 22 -5.08 4.28 7.20
C GLU A 22 -6.13 3.36 7.86
N ASP A 23 -6.77 2.48 7.08
CA ASP A 23 -7.67 1.47 7.62
C ASP A 23 -6.94 0.49 8.55
N LEU A 24 -5.75 0.05 8.14
CA LEU A 24 -4.91 -0.82 8.97
C LEU A 24 -4.54 -0.14 10.30
N ALA A 25 -4.22 1.15 10.28
CA ALA A 25 -3.90 1.90 11.49
C ALA A 25 -5.06 1.91 12.49
N VAL A 26 -6.28 2.17 12.01
CA VAL A 26 -7.49 2.16 12.85
C VAL A 26 -7.73 0.77 13.45
N ARG A 27 -7.72 -0.28 12.61
CA ARG A 27 -7.99 -1.65 13.07
C ARG A 27 -6.95 -2.17 14.07
N LEU A 28 -5.68 -1.82 13.89
CA LEU A 28 -4.65 -2.18 14.86
C LEU A 28 -4.84 -1.44 16.19
N ALA A 29 -5.22 -0.15 16.15
CA ALA A 29 -5.52 0.59 17.36
C ALA A 29 -6.74 0.02 18.10
N GLU A 30 -7.81 -0.35 17.38
CA GLU A 30 -8.99 -1.04 17.93
C GLU A 30 -8.63 -2.42 18.55
N ALA A 31 -7.63 -3.10 17.97
CA ALA A 31 -7.10 -4.37 18.50
C ALA A 31 -6.12 -4.18 19.67
N GLY A 32 -5.96 -2.96 20.19
CA GLY A 32 -5.12 -2.66 21.37
C GLY A 32 -3.62 -2.45 21.07
N TRP A 33 -3.23 -2.26 19.80
CA TRP A 33 -1.87 -1.94 19.44
C TRP A 33 -1.57 -0.45 19.62
N GLN A 34 -0.35 -0.12 20.05
CA GLN A 34 0.11 1.25 20.02
C GLN A 34 0.62 1.61 18.62
N VAL A 35 -0.17 2.38 17.87
CA VAL A 35 0.11 2.67 16.46
C VAL A 35 0.81 4.02 16.31
N SER A 36 1.94 4.04 15.61
CA SER A 36 2.60 5.24 15.09
C SER A 36 2.50 5.26 13.57
N THR A 37 2.18 6.41 12.97
CA THR A 37 2.01 6.53 11.51
C THR A 37 2.98 7.55 10.91
N ALA A 38 3.41 7.32 9.65
CA ALA A 38 4.17 8.23 8.80
C ALA A 38 3.89 7.91 7.32
N SER A 39 3.61 8.85 6.41
CA SER A 39 3.61 10.29 6.55
C SER A 39 2.31 10.91 6.02
N THR A 40 1.93 12.07 6.58
CA THR A 40 0.81 12.89 6.12
C THR A 40 1.24 13.98 5.10
N ARG A 41 2.51 14.09 4.81
CA ARG A 41 3.07 15.09 3.89
C ARG A 41 2.79 14.75 2.44
N SER A 42 2.32 15.71 1.64
CA SER A 42 2.05 15.52 0.21
C SER A 42 3.32 15.64 -0.64
N ALA A 43 4.21 16.58 -0.30
CA ALA A 43 5.45 16.82 -1.04
C ALA A 43 6.50 15.70 -0.83
N ARG A 44 7.19 15.31 -1.89
CA ARG A 44 8.06 14.11 -1.94
C ARG A 44 9.21 14.13 -0.92
N ILE A 45 9.98 15.23 -0.89
CA ILE A 45 11.15 15.37 -0.01
C ILE A 45 10.72 15.50 1.46
N PRO A 46 9.81 16.42 1.83
CA PRO A 46 9.27 16.49 3.19
C PRO A 46 8.66 15.18 3.66
N ARG A 47 8.04 14.40 2.76
CA ARG A 47 7.48 13.07 3.10
C ARG A 47 8.58 12.10 3.50
N LEU A 48 9.64 11.98 2.72
CA LEU A 48 10.77 11.11 3.06
C LEU A 48 11.40 11.53 4.40
N ALA A 49 11.64 12.82 4.57
CA ALA A 49 12.22 13.35 5.82
C ALA A 49 11.32 13.03 7.02
N ASP A 50 10.00 13.18 6.89
CA ASP A 50 9.03 12.85 7.92
C ASP A 50 8.99 11.35 8.25
N MET A 51 9.03 10.48 7.23
CA MET A 51 9.12 9.02 7.40
C MET A 51 10.36 8.63 8.20
N LEU A 52 11.52 9.14 7.83
CA LEU A 52 12.79 8.85 8.52
C LEU A 52 12.81 9.45 9.93
N ALA A 53 12.38 10.70 10.07
CA ALA A 53 12.33 11.37 11.37
C ALA A 53 11.38 10.66 12.34
N THR A 54 10.21 10.23 11.87
CA THR A 54 9.24 9.49 12.68
C THR A 54 9.79 8.12 13.09
N ALA A 55 10.36 7.36 12.14
CA ALA A 55 10.99 6.08 12.46
C ALA A 55 12.10 6.21 13.51
N TRP A 56 12.92 7.26 13.42
CA TRP A 56 13.99 7.52 14.39
C TRP A 56 13.46 8.00 15.74
N ARG A 57 12.59 9.02 15.75
CA ARG A 57 12.07 9.62 17.00
C ARG A 57 11.25 8.63 17.81
N ARG A 58 10.46 7.78 17.13
CA ARG A 58 9.59 6.79 17.76
C ARG A 58 10.24 5.43 17.97
N ARG A 59 11.55 5.27 17.73
CA ARG A 59 12.26 3.97 17.77
C ARG A 59 12.08 3.17 19.06
N HIS A 60 11.75 3.82 20.17
CA HIS A 60 11.47 3.18 21.46
C HIS A 60 9.98 2.90 21.69
N ALA A 61 9.10 3.41 20.82
CA ALA A 61 7.64 3.27 20.92
C ALA A 61 7.07 2.18 20.01
N TYR A 62 7.89 1.52 19.18
CA TYR A 62 7.44 0.40 18.34
C TYR A 62 8.47 -0.73 18.33
N GLU A 63 7.98 -1.94 18.19
CA GLU A 63 8.79 -3.16 18.10
C GLU A 63 8.90 -3.65 16.65
N VAL A 64 7.90 -3.42 15.83
CA VAL A 64 7.83 -3.81 14.42
C VAL A 64 7.36 -2.65 13.56
N ALA A 65 7.85 -2.60 12.31
CA ALA A 65 7.38 -1.63 11.33
C ALA A 65 6.69 -2.32 10.14
N HIS A 66 5.68 -1.67 9.58
CA HIS A 66 5.05 -2.04 8.32
C HIS A 66 5.28 -0.92 7.31
N VAL A 67 5.77 -1.26 6.12
CA VAL A 67 6.15 -0.30 5.09
C VAL A 67 5.48 -0.65 3.77
N ASP A 68 4.69 0.27 3.24
CA ASP A 68 4.11 0.14 1.91
C ASP A 68 5.18 0.42 0.83
N VAL A 69 5.29 -0.48 -0.15
CA VAL A 69 6.26 -0.40 -1.25
C VAL A 69 5.55 -0.09 -2.56
N PHE A 70 5.87 1.04 -3.14
CA PHE A 70 5.40 1.47 -4.46
C PHE A 70 6.53 1.47 -5.48
N SER A 71 6.19 1.46 -6.76
CA SER A 71 7.15 1.58 -7.88
C SER A 71 7.61 3.02 -8.12
N GLY A 72 8.62 3.18 -8.99
CA GLY A 72 9.12 4.47 -9.42
C GLY A 72 9.86 5.24 -8.32
N PRO A 73 9.76 6.58 -8.28
CA PRO A 73 10.45 7.40 -7.27
C PRO A 73 10.08 7.06 -5.82
N ALA A 74 8.86 6.58 -5.59
CA ALA A 74 8.40 6.19 -4.26
C ALA A 74 9.10 4.93 -3.72
N PHE A 75 9.72 4.12 -4.59
CA PHE A 75 10.51 2.97 -4.17
C PHE A 75 11.70 3.37 -3.29
N ILE A 76 12.30 4.54 -3.56
CA ILE A 76 13.41 5.10 -2.77
C ILE A 76 13.01 5.32 -1.30
N TRP A 77 11.75 5.67 -1.04
CA TRP A 77 11.27 5.86 0.33
C TRP A 77 11.30 4.55 1.12
N ALA A 78 10.82 3.47 0.50
CA ALA A 78 10.86 2.14 1.13
C ALA A 78 12.30 1.69 1.39
N GLU A 79 13.22 1.93 0.45
CA GLU A 79 14.66 1.61 0.64
C GLU A 79 15.27 2.40 1.79
N ALA A 80 15.04 3.71 1.84
CA ALA A 80 15.60 4.57 2.88
C ALA A 80 15.06 4.22 4.27
N VAL A 81 13.74 3.96 4.38
CA VAL A 81 13.12 3.53 5.62
C VAL A 81 13.62 2.15 6.03
N ALA A 82 13.69 1.18 5.12
CA ALA A 82 14.21 -0.15 5.38
C ALA A 82 15.70 -0.11 5.81
N TRP A 83 16.50 0.75 5.20
CA TRP A 83 17.89 0.98 5.62
C TRP A 83 17.95 1.48 7.08
N LEU A 84 17.14 2.47 7.44
CA LEU A 84 17.08 2.99 8.79
C LEU A 84 16.60 1.94 9.80
N LEU A 85 15.55 1.18 9.47
CA LEU A 85 15.01 0.13 10.34
C LEU A 85 16.05 -0.96 10.63
N ARG A 86 16.83 -1.36 9.62
CA ARG A 86 17.96 -2.29 9.82
C ARG A 86 19.03 -1.71 10.76
N ARG A 87 19.36 -0.41 10.62
CA ARG A 87 20.31 0.26 11.53
C ARG A 87 19.79 0.34 12.98
N LEU A 88 18.47 0.36 13.14
CA LEU A 88 17.82 0.35 14.44
C LEU A 88 17.54 -1.07 14.97
N ASN A 89 17.95 -2.11 14.25
CA ASN A 89 17.63 -3.52 14.55
C ASN A 89 16.13 -3.79 14.74
N LYS A 90 15.28 -3.11 13.95
CA LYS A 90 13.83 -3.27 13.98
C LYS A 90 13.37 -4.21 12.87
N PRO A 91 12.65 -5.30 13.20
CA PRO A 91 12.01 -6.12 12.20
C PRO A 91 10.92 -5.32 11.46
N TYR A 92 10.74 -5.62 10.18
CA TYR A 92 9.73 -4.94 9.38
C TYR A 92 9.10 -5.85 8.33
N ILE A 93 7.88 -5.50 8.00
CA ILE A 93 7.07 -6.12 6.95
C ILE A 93 7.02 -5.15 5.77
N LEU A 94 7.22 -5.66 4.57
CA LEU A 94 7.00 -4.91 3.33
C LEU A 94 5.69 -5.37 2.70
N THR A 95 4.81 -4.44 2.34
CA THR A 95 3.60 -4.75 1.57
C THR A 95 3.69 -4.10 0.19
N LEU A 96 3.67 -4.94 -0.84
CA LEU A 96 3.77 -4.50 -2.23
C LEU A 96 2.47 -3.84 -2.68
N ARG A 97 2.56 -2.62 -3.20
CA ARG A 97 1.44 -1.82 -3.67
C ARG A 97 1.64 -1.34 -5.10
N GLY A 98 0.61 -1.43 -5.90
CA GLY A 98 0.59 -0.86 -7.26
C GLY A 98 1.05 -1.81 -8.37
N GLY A 99 0.25 -1.86 -9.43
CA GLY A 99 0.42 -2.75 -10.58
C GLY A 99 1.67 -2.51 -11.42
N SER A 100 2.38 -1.39 -11.25
CA SER A 100 3.62 -1.08 -12.00
C SER A 100 4.89 -1.68 -11.37
N LEU A 101 4.79 -2.33 -10.19
CA LEU A 101 5.93 -2.96 -9.52
C LEU A 101 6.60 -4.06 -10.37
N PRO A 102 5.86 -4.95 -11.07
CA PRO A 102 6.49 -5.96 -11.93
C PRO A 102 7.35 -5.35 -13.04
N SER A 103 6.87 -4.30 -13.69
CA SER A 103 7.64 -3.58 -14.73
C SER A 103 8.88 -2.90 -14.14
N TYR A 104 8.76 -2.33 -12.95
CA TYR A 104 9.87 -1.75 -12.23
C TYR A 104 10.90 -2.82 -11.82
N ALA A 105 10.46 -3.98 -11.35
CA ALA A 105 11.31 -5.09 -10.96
C ALA A 105 12.10 -5.69 -12.15
N ARG A 106 11.47 -5.79 -13.33
CA ARG A 106 12.17 -6.20 -14.56
C ARG A 106 13.32 -5.23 -14.91
N ARG A 107 13.11 -3.92 -14.71
CA ARG A 107 14.13 -2.91 -14.99
C ARG A 107 15.25 -2.86 -13.94
N TYR A 108 14.93 -3.15 -12.68
CA TYR A 108 15.87 -3.06 -11.56
C TYR A 108 15.87 -4.31 -10.67
N PRO A 109 16.12 -5.52 -11.22
CA PRO A 109 15.90 -6.79 -10.52
C PRO A 109 16.74 -6.94 -9.25
N ARG A 110 18.02 -6.58 -9.32
CA ARG A 110 18.94 -6.68 -8.15
C ARG A 110 18.51 -5.76 -7.01
N ARG A 111 18.09 -4.54 -7.34
CA ARG A 111 17.66 -3.52 -6.38
C ARG A 111 16.38 -3.95 -5.67
N VAL A 112 15.40 -4.42 -6.43
CA VAL A 112 14.12 -4.92 -5.89
C VAL A 112 14.35 -6.14 -5.02
N SER A 113 15.07 -7.16 -5.49
CA SER A 113 15.37 -8.35 -4.69
C SER A 113 16.14 -8.02 -3.41
N ALA A 114 17.07 -7.08 -3.45
CA ALA A 114 17.83 -6.67 -2.26
C ALA A 114 16.92 -6.05 -1.19
N LEU A 115 15.98 -5.18 -1.59
CA LEU A 115 15.00 -4.62 -0.66
C LEU A 115 14.09 -5.71 -0.08
N LEU A 116 13.50 -6.54 -0.93
CA LEU A 116 12.52 -7.54 -0.49
C LEU A 116 13.14 -8.59 0.44
N ARG A 117 14.36 -9.05 0.16
CA ARG A 117 15.08 -10.00 1.02
C ARG A 117 15.52 -9.42 2.37
N SER A 118 15.54 -8.10 2.51
CA SER A 118 15.95 -7.43 3.75
C SER A 118 14.83 -7.36 4.80
N ALA A 119 13.60 -7.67 4.43
CA ALA A 119 12.44 -7.66 5.33
C ALA A 119 12.25 -9.02 6.03
N ALA A 120 11.67 -9.00 7.22
CA ALA A 120 11.28 -10.21 7.92
C ALA A 120 10.13 -10.94 7.20
N VAL A 121 9.19 -10.17 6.63
CA VAL A 121 8.06 -10.69 5.85
C VAL A 121 7.77 -9.74 4.68
N VAL A 122 7.42 -10.32 3.52
CA VAL A 122 6.93 -9.56 2.37
C VAL A 122 5.55 -10.06 2.02
N THR A 123 4.60 -9.13 1.88
CA THR A 123 3.20 -9.42 1.54
C THR A 123 2.75 -8.67 0.29
N THR A 124 1.69 -9.16 -0.32
CA THR A 124 1.00 -8.50 -1.43
C THR A 124 -0.50 -8.74 -1.35
N PRO A 125 -1.35 -7.75 -1.72
CA PRO A 125 -2.79 -7.92 -1.64
C PRO A 125 -3.41 -8.62 -2.86
N SER A 126 -2.66 -8.88 -3.92
CA SER A 126 -3.23 -9.42 -5.16
C SER A 126 -2.46 -10.61 -5.72
N GLY A 127 -3.19 -11.56 -6.32
CA GLY A 127 -2.61 -12.70 -7.04
C GLY A 127 -1.71 -12.26 -8.20
N TYR A 128 -2.07 -11.18 -8.91
CA TYR A 128 -1.23 -10.60 -9.95
C TYR A 128 0.16 -10.22 -9.44
N LEU A 129 0.24 -9.48 -8.34
CA LEU A 129 1.54 -9.12 -7.76
C LEU A 129 2.26 -10.34 -7.18
N LEU A 130 1.54 -11.31 -6.61
CA LEU A 130 2.15 -12.54 -6.13
C LEU A 130 2.88 -13.25 -7.27
N GLU A 131 2.19 -13.55 -8.35
CA GLU A 131 2.72 -14.26 -9.51
C GLU A 131 3.94 -13.54 -10.12
N HIS A 132 3.83 -12.23 -10.35
CA HIS A 132 4.86 -11.47 -11.06
C HIS A 132 6.03 -11.04 -10.19
N MET A 133 5.89 -11.04 -8.87
CA MET A 133 6.95 -10.62 -7.94
C MET A 133 7.61 -11.79 -7.23
N GLN A 134 7.03 -12.99 -7.25
CA GLN A 134 7.60 -14.20 -6.68
C GLN A 134 9.02 -14.52 -7.18
N PRO A 135 9.39 -14.29 -8.46
CA PRO A 135 10.78 -14.47 -8.91
C PRO A 135 11.81 -13.60 -8.17
N TYR A 136 11.39 -12.46 -7.61
CA TYR A 136 12.26 -11.55 -6.85
C TYR A 136 12.23 -11.80 -5.34
N CYS A 137 11.20 -12.49 -4.85
CA CYS A 137 11.00 -12.85 -3.45
C CYS A 137 10.19 -14.16 -3.35
N PRO A 138 10.83 -15.34 -3.35
CA PRO A 138 10.12 -16.63 -3.28
C PRO A 138 9.24 -16.79 -2.04
N ALA A 139 9.58 -16.13 -0.93
CA ALA A 139 8.83 -16.15 0.33
C ALA A 139 7.68 -15.11 0.38
N LEU A 140 7.31 -14.49 -0.76
CA LEU A 140 6.21 -13.54 -0.86
C LEU A 140 4.87 -14.20 -0.50
N ARG A 141 4.09 -13.53 0.36
CA ARG A 141 2.81 -14.06 0.85
C ARG A 141 1.64 -13.23 0.35
N LEU A 142 0.56 -13.92 -0.02
CA LEU A 142 -0.71 -13.25 -0.34
C LEU A 142 -1.41 -12.85 0.96
N LEU A 143 -1.70 -11.56 1.11
CA LEU A 143 -2.49 -11.01 2.20
C LEU A 143 -3.48 -9.99 1.60
N PRO A 144 -4.70 -10.42 1.24
CA PRO A 144 -5.71 -9.54 0.66
C PRO A 144 -6.04 -8.34 1.55
N ASN A 145 -6.41 -7.22 0.93
CA ASN A 145 -6.89 -6.08 1.70
C ASN A 145 -8.20 -6.44 2.40
N PRO A 146 -8.37 -6.11 3.68
CA PRO A 146 -9.61 -6.36 4.39
C PRO A 146 -10.75 -5.50 3.83
N ILE A 147 -11.96 -6.04 3.84
CA ILE A 147 -13.20 -5.33 3.51
C ILE A 147 -14.10 -5.39 4.74
N ASP A 148 -14.71 -4.26 5.07
CA ASP A 148 -15.70 -4.19 6.14
C ASP A 148 -17.06 -4.63 5.59
N LEU A 149 -17.35 -5.93 5.68
CA LEU A 149 -18.56 -6.53 5.11
C LEU A 149 -19.88 -5.88 5.56
N PRO A 150 -20.06 -5.45 6.82
CA PRO A 150 -21.25 -4.72 7.26
C PRO A 150 -21.54 -3.44 6.46
N LEU A 151 -20.52 -2.79 5.89
CA LEU A 151 -20.69 -1.60 5.05
C LEU A 151 -21.16 -1.92 3.62
N TYR A 152 -21.16 -3.20 3.24
CA TYR A 152 -21.51 -3.68 1.88
C TYR A 152 -22.67 -4.69 1.96
N PRO A 153 -23.91 -4.26 2.28
CA PRO A 153 -25.04 -5.17 2.36
C PRO A 153 -25.29 -5.82 0.99
N PHE A 154 -25.25 -7.15 0.97
CA PHE A 154 -25.55 -7.88 -0.25
C PHE A 154 -27.04 -7.76 -0.58
N ARG A 155 -27.34 -7.35 -1.81
CA ARG A 155 -28.69 -7.35 -2.34
C ARG A 155 -28.72 -8.16 -3.64
N ARG A 156 -29.43 -9.28 -3.62
CA ARG A 156 -29.70 -10.06 -4.83
C ARG A 156 -30.57 -9.23 -5.76
N ARG A 157 -30.17 -9.09 -7.02
CA ARG A 157 -30.94 -8.43 -8.06
C ARG A 157 -31.40 -9.46 -9.05
N GLU A 158 -32.71 -9.52 -9.30
CA GLU A 158 -33.31 -10.45 -10.28
C GLU A 158 -33.11 -9.97 -11.72
N ALA A 159 -33.15 -8.66 -11.93
CA ALA A 159 -32.87 -8.04 -13.22
C ALA A 159 -31.89 -6.85 -13.05
N PRO A 160 -30.80 -6.78 -13.83
CA PRO A 160 -29.93 -5.63 -13.83
C PRO A 160 -30.64 -4.44 -14.50
N ARG A 161 -30.63 -3.30 -13.84
CA ARG A 161 -31.03 -2.04 -14.48
C ARG A 161 -29.94 -1.59 -15.46
N PRO A 162 -30.25 -0.90 -16.55
CA PRO A 162 -29.26 -0.34 -17.47
C PRO A 162 -28.56 0.88 -16.83
N LEU A 163 -27.86 0.64 -15.71
CA LEU A 163 -27.15 1.65 -14.94
C LEU A 163 -25.67 1.32 -14.95
N LEU A 164 -24.85 2.20 -15.53
CA LEU A 164 -23.41 2.11 -15.53
C LEU A 164 -22.85 2.93 -14.35
N VAL A 165 -22.01 2.33 -13.52
CA VAL A 165 -21.37 2.99 -12.39
C VAL A 165 -19.87 3.00 -12.59
N TRP A 166 -19.23 4.16 -12.53
CA TRP A 166 -17.79 4.34 -12.59
C TRP A 166 -17.23 4.63 -11.19
N LEU A 167 -16.35 3.72 -10.68
CA LEU A 167 -15.81 3.78 -9.32
C LEU A 167 -14.29 4.07 -9.28
N ARG A 168 -13.73 4.67 -10.34
CA ARG A 168 -12.32 5.01 -10.41
C ARG A 168 -12.12 6.50 -10.59
N ALA A 169 -10.92 6.98 -10.23
CA ALA A 169 -10.53 8.36 -10.54
C ALA A 169 -10.54 8.60 -12.06
N PHE A 170 -10.91 9.81 -12.49
CA PHE A 170 -10.83 10.22 -13.88
C PHE A 170 -9.36 10.47 -14.26
N HIS A 171 -8.67 9.38 -14.58
CA HIS A 171 -7.27 9.40 -15.00
C HIS A 171 -7.09 8.47 -16.20
N THR A 172 -6.24 8.85 -17.14
CA THR A 172 -6.03 8.13 -18.43
C THR A 172 -5.70 6.65 -18.24
N ILE A 173 -4.98 6.29 -17.17
CA ILE A 173 -4.64 4.89 -16.86
C ILE A 173 -5.87 4.01 -16.61
N TYR A 174 -7.00 4.59 -16.23
CA TYR A 174 -8.26 3.88 -15.98
C TYR A 174 -9.23 3.96 -17.15
N ASN A 175 -8.87 4.70 -18.22
CA ASN A 175 -9.66 4.86 -19.44
C ASN A 175 -11.15 5.21 -19.18
N PRO A 176 -11.47 6.36 -18.54
CA PRO A 176 -12.84 6.71 -18.23
C PRO A 176 -13.70 6.96 -19.48
N SER A 177 -13.11 7.30 -20.63
CA SER A 177 -13.81 7.46 -21.91
C SER A 177 -14.50 6.19 -22.37
N LEU A 178 -13.92 5.01 -22.05
CA LEU A 178 -14.52 3.71 -22.39
C LEU A 178 -15.95 3.56 -21.82
N ALA A 179 -16.20 4.10 -20.62
CA ALA A 179 -17.54 4.05 -20.04
C ALA A 179 -18.57 4.83 -20.90
N VAL A 180 -18.16 5.97 -21.45
CA VAL A 180 -19.01 6.78 -22.35
C VAL A 180 -19.20 6.08 -23.69
N GLU A 181 -18.13 5.50 -24.26
CA GLU A 181 -18.16 4.77 -25.52
C GLU A 181 -19.10 3.56 -25.44
N VAL A 182 -19.06 2.79 -24.35
CA VAL A 182 -19.95 1.64 -24.11
C VAL A 182 -21.41 2.07 -24.06
N VAL A 183 -21.73 3.22 -23.44
CA VAL A 183 -23.10 3.75 -23.40
C VAL A 183 -23.53 4.21 -24.77
N ALA A 184 -22.66 4.89 -25.52
CA ALA A 184 -22.96 5.37 -26.88
C ALA A 184 -23.21 4.24 -27.88
N ALA A 185 -22.44 3.13 -27.76
CA ALA A 185 -22.57 1.97 -28.65
C ALA A 185 -23.86 1.14 -28.40
N ARG A 186 -24.60 1.43 -27.33
CA ARG A 186 -25.87 0.77 -26.99
C ARG A 186 -27.12 1.56 -27.41
N ARG A 187 -26.95 2.69 -28.05
CA ARG A 187 -28.03 3.46 -28.69
C ARG A 187 -28.17 3.08 -30.16
#